data_64da032b8f47118e56df9b84e4e3628d
#
_entry.id   64da032b8f47118e56df9b84e4e3628d
#
_cell.length_a   1.000
_cell.length_b   1.000
_cell.length_c   1.000
_cell.angle_alpha   90.00
_cell.angle_beta   90.00
_cell.angle_gamma   90.00
#
_symmetry.space_group_name_H-M   'P 1'
#
loop_
_entity.id
_entity.type
_entity.pdbx_description
1 polymer ?
#
loop_
_entity_poly.entity_id
_entity_poly.type
_entity_poly.pdbx_seq_one_letter_code
_entity_poly.pdbx_strand_id
1 'polypeptide(L)'
;MNRLHKIAVIGAGSWGTALSMVLATRECEVVLWTPEEAQARQLAETRRSPVLSKTALPLAPNIHPTCDLGQVKDAELIVVVVPSVAMRSVAQRLRSLPSSSPAPRALNREHIKE
;
A
#
# COMPACT_ATOMS: atom_id res chain seq x y z
N MET A 1 23.00 -8.13 4.39
CA MET A 1 21.61 -8.55 4.26
C MET A 1 20.77 -7.40 3.77
N ASN A 2 20.01 -7.63 2.70
CA ASN A 2 19.23 -6.57 2.10
C ASN A 2 17.91 -6.41 2.81
N ARG A 3 17.70 -5.20 3.29
CA ARG A 3 16.49 -4.86 4.00
C ARG A 3 15.70 -3.89 3.15
N LEU A 4 14.41 -4.15 3.01
CA LEU A 4 13.55 -3.22 2.31
C LEU A 4 13.32 -2.00 3.20
N HIS A 5 13.49 -0.80 2.61
CA HIS A 5 13.30 0.44 3.34
C HIS A 5 11.92 1.04 3.10
N LYS A 6 11.35 0.79 1.93
CA LYS A 6 10.05 1.35 1.59
C LYS A 6 9.26 0.35 0.77
N ILE A 7 8.06 0.05 1.22
CA ILE A 7 7.14 -0.85 0.55
C ILE A 7 5.85 -0.10 0.29
N ALA A 8 5.29 -0.25 -0.90
CA ALA A 8 3.99 0.34 -1.22
C ALA A 8 2.94 -0.76 -1.28
N VAL A 9 1.82 -0.54 -0.61
CA VAL A 9 0.67 -1.43 -0.67
C VAL A 9 -0.43 -0.69 -1.42
N ILE A 10 -0.83 -1.23 -2.55
CA ILE A 10 -1.84 -0.62 -3.41
C ILE A 10 -3.18 -1.25 -3.13
N GLY A 11 -4.02 -0.54 -2.40
CA GLY A 11 -5.33 -1.02 -2.00
C GLY A 11 -5.49 -0.99 -0.49
N ALA A 12 -6.45 -0.21 0.00
CA ALA A 12 -6.64 0.01 1.43
C ALA A 12 -7.89 -0.68 1.98
N GLY A 13 -8.26 -1.81 1.37
CA GLY A 13 -9.29 -2.66 1.93
C GLY A 13 -8.76 -3.43 3.12
N SER A 14 -9.51 -4.43 3.58
CA SER A 14 -9.10 -5.20 4.76
C SER A 14 -7.78 -5.93 4.55
N TRP A 15 -7.57 -6.50 3.37
CA TRP A 15 -6.34 -7.20 3.04
C TRP A 15 -5.13 -6.27 3.02
N GLY A 16 -5.26 -5.17 2.28
CA GLY A 16 -4.15 -4.22 2.16
C GLY A 16 -3.79 -3.58 3.49
N THR A 17 -4.82 -3.21 4.26
CA THR A 17 -4.57 -2.59 5.55
C THR A 17 -3.92 -3.57 6.53
N ALA A 18 -4.42 -4.82 6.57
CA ALA A 18 -3.84 -5.83 7.45
C ALA A 18 -2.40 -6.13 7.06
N LEU A 19 -2.13 -6.24 5.76
CA LEU A 19 -0.78 -6.49 5.28
C LEU A 19 0.15 -5.35 5.63
N SER A 20 -0.35 -4.10 5.52
CA SER A 20 0.45 -2.94 5.90
C SER A 20 0.86 -2.99 7.36
N MET A 21 -0.05 -3.42 8.23
CA MET A 21 0.27 -3.54 9.65
C MET A 21 1.36 -4.58 9.89
N VAL A 22 1.30 -5.71 9.17
CA VAL A 22 2.33 -6.74 9.30
C VAL A 22 3.68 -6.22 8.78
N LEU A 23 3.67 -5.58 7.62
CA LEU A 23 4.90 -5.07 7.03
C LEU A 23 5.53 -3.98 7.87
N ALA A 24 4.70 -3.18 8.53
CA ALA A 24 5.21 -2.08 9.36
C ALA A 24 6.04 -2.58 10.54
N THR A 25 5.83 -3.83 10.97
CA THR A 25 6.63 -4.40 12.06
C THR A 25 8.07 -4.67 11.65
N ARG A 26 8.36 -4.59 10.34
CA ARG A 26 9.71 -4.82 9.81
C ARG A 26 10.56 -3.57 9.79
N GLU A 27 10.11 -2.51 10.45
CA GLU A 27 10.84 -1.25 10.53
C GLU A 27 11.13 -0.61 9.17
N CYS A 28 10.21 -0.77 8.24
CA CYS A 28 10.29 -0.12 6.94
C CYS A 28 9.14 0.88 6.82
N GLU A 29 9.27 1.82 5.88
CA GLU A 29 8.18 2.74 5.59
C GLU A 29 7.17 2.06 4.68
N VAL A 30 5.91 2.15 5.03
CA VAL A 30 4.83 1.53 4.25
C VAL A 30 3.91 2.63 3.72
N VAL A 31 3.82 2.71 2.40
CA VAL A 31 2.87 3.61 1.76
C VAL A 31 1.61 2.81 1.46
N LEU A 32 0.50 3.23 2.05
CA LEU A 32 -0.78 2.56 1.85
C LEU A 32 -1.62 3.42 0.93
N TRP A 33 -1.74 3.00 -0.32
CA TRP A 33 -2.42 3.79 -1.35
C TRP A 33 -3.86 3.35 -1.55
N THR A 34 -4.74 4.33 -1.71
CA THR A 34 -6.12 4.12 -2.09
C THR A 34 -6.51 5.15 -3.15
N PRO A 35 -7.38 4.80 -4.11
CA PRO A 35 -7.82 5.80 -5.08
C PRO A 35 -8.79 6.83 -4.51
N GLU A 36 -9.32 6.59 -3.33
CA GLU A 36 -10.32 7.47 -2.73
C GLU A 36 -9.65 8.47 -1.80
N GLU A 37 -9.71 9.74 -2.19
CA GLU A 37 -9.10 10.80 -1.39
C GLU A 37 -9.69 10.87 0.02
N ALA A 38 -11.02 10.71 0.12
CA ALA A 38 -11.68 10.75 1.42
C ALA A 38 -11.18 9.64 2.34
N GLN A 39 -10.98 8.46 1.79
CA GLN A 39 -10.47 7.34 2.58
C GLN A 39 -9.02 7.60 3.03
N ALA A 40 -8.19 8.10 2.13
CA ALA A 40 -6.81 8.40 2.46
C ALA A 40 -6.74 9.44 3.58
N ARG A 41 -7.57 10.47 3.48
CA ARG A 41 -7.61 11.52 4.49
C ARG A 41 -8.07 10.97 5.83
N GLN A 42 -9.12 10.16 5.81
CA GLN A 42 -9.65 9.57 7.03
C GLN A 42 -8.60 8.70 7.73
N LEU A 43 -7.88 7.88 6.95
CA LEU A 43 -6.84 7.03 7.53
C LEU A 43 -5.69 7.86 8.10
N ALA A 44 -5.32 8.93 7.40
CA ALA A 44 -4.22 9.78 7.86
C ALA A 44 -4.58 10.54 9.12
N GLU A 45 -5.82 11.02 9.21
CA GLU A 45 -6.26 11.83 10.34
C GLU A 45 -6.59 11.01 11.57
N THR A 46 -7.32 9.92 11.39
CA THR A 46 -7.77 9.12 12.53
C THR A 46 -6.79 8.01 12.91
N ARG A 47 -5.93 7.62 11.98
CA ARG A 47 -5.02 6.50 12.16
C ARG A 47 -5.74 5.20 12.48
N ARG A 48 -6.98 5.09 12.04
CA ARG A 48 -7.81 3.92 12.25
C ARG A 48 -8.52 3.56 10.97
N SER A 49 -8.58 2.27 10.68
CA SER A 49 -9.23 1.78 9.47
C SER A 49 -10.60 1.22 9.82
N PRO A 50 -11.68 1.69 9.16
CA PRO A 50 -13.01 1.12 9.40
C PRO A 50 -13.09 -0.36 9.06
N VAL A 51 -12.28 -0.82 8.10
CA VAL A 51 -12.29 -2.23 7.70
C VAL A 51 -11.65 -3.12 8.75
N LEU A 52 -10.89 -2.54 9.68
CA LEU A 52 -10.30 -3.27 10.81
C LEU A 52 -10.91 -2.82 12.13
N SER A 53 -12.19 -2.45 12.09
CA SER A 53 -12.86 -1.88 13.26
C SER A 53 -12.89 -2.80 14.46
N LYS A 54 -12.72 -4.10 14.24
CA LYS A 54 -12.72 -5.06 15.34
C LYS A 54 -11.40 -5.08 16.11
N THR A 55 -10.37 -4.47 15.57
CA THR A 55 -9.10 -4.35 16.28
C THR A 55 -9.05 -2.99 16.95
N ALA A 56 -8.47 -2.94 18.13
CA ALA A 56 -8.32 -1.66 18.82
C ALA A 56 -7.04 -0.94 18.42
N LEU A 57 -6.24 -1.54 17.53
CA LEU A 57 -4.93 -1.00 17.21
C LEU A 57 -5.01 0.08 16.14
N PRO A 58 -4.38 1.23 16.39
CA PRO A 58 -4.26 2.24 15.34
C PRO A 58 -3.23 1.81 14.31
N LEU A 59 -3.21 2.51 13.18
CA LEU A 59 -2.17 2.29 12.18
C LEU A 59 -0.81 2.61 12.77
N ALA A 60 0.18 1.79 12.46
CA ALA A 60 1.53 2.04 12.93
C ALA A 60 2.05 3.38 12.39
N PRO A 61 2.91 4.07 13.14
CA PRO A 61 3.37 5.40 12.72
C PRO A 61 4.14 5.40 11.40
N ASN A 62 4.71 4.28 10.99
CA ASN A 62 5.43 4.18 9.73
C ASN A 62 4.55 3.78 8.55
N ILE A 63 3.23 3.77 8.73
CA ILE A 63 2.27 3.59 7.63
C ILE A 63 1.79 4.97 7.19
N HIS A 64 1.91 5.24 5.89
CA HIS A 64 1.58 6.53 5.31
C HIS A 64 0.44 6.38 4.30
N PRO A 65 -0.81 6.63 4.72
CA PRO A 65 -1.94 6.56 3.79
C PRO A 65 -1.90 7.71 2.78
N THR A 66 -2.20 7.41 1.53
CA THR A 66 -2.20 8.44 0.50
C THR A 66 -3.08 8.02 -0.67
N CYS A 67 -3.59 9.01 -1.41
CA CYS A 67 -4.24 8.78 -2.70
C CYS A 67 -3.35 9.23 -3.86
N ASP A 68 -2.13 9.66 -3.57
CA ASP A 68 -1.18 10.10 -4.57
C ASP A 68 -0.28 8.95 -4.98
N LEU A 69 -0.53 8.40 -6.17
CA LEU A 69 0.23 7.26 -6.65
C LEU A 69 1.70 7.60 -6.89
N GLY A 70 2.01 8.86 -7.06
CA GLY A 70 3.40 9.29 -7.21
C GLY A 70 4.26 8.97 -6.00
N GLN A 71 3.65 8.82 -4.83
CA GLN A 71 4.39 8.52 -3.63
C GLN A 71 4.91 7.09 -3.57
N VAL A 72 4.47 6.22 -4.48
CA VAL A 72 4.96 4.84 -4.51
C VAL A 72 6.18 4.67 -5.42
N LYS A 73 6.58 5.71 -6.13
CA LYS A 73 7.63 5.57 -7.14
C LYS A 73 8.98 5.15 -6.59
N ASP A 74 9.24 5.45 -5.33
CA ASP A 74 10.52 5.11 -4.70
C ASP A 74 10.45 3.80 -3.91
N ALA A 75 9.32 3.11 -3.97
CA ALA A 75 9.18 1.88 -3.22
C ALA A 75 10.03 0.77 -3.83
N GLU A 76 10.65 0.00 -2.97
CA GLU A 76 11.46 -1.14 -3.40
C GLU A 76 10.61 -2.35 -3.74
N LEU A 77 9.39 -2.39 -3.19
CA LEU A 77 8.43 -3.46 -3.45
C LEU A 77 7.05 -2.84 -3.50
N ILE A 78 6.29 -3.22 -4.50
CA ILE A 78 4.89 -2.78 -4.64
C ILE A 78 4.00 -4.00 -4.57
N VAL A 79 3.13 -4.04 -3.57
CA VAL A 79 2.18 -5.13 -3.39
C VAL A 79 0.80 -4.61 -3.81
N VAL A 80 0.19 -5.27 -4.79
CA VAL A 80 -1.10 -4.83 -5.32
C VAL A 80 -2.20 -5.73 -4.78
N VAL A 81 -3.12 -5.14 -4.03
CA VAL A 81 -4.21 -5.86 -3.34
C VAL A 81 -5.54 -5.20 -3.68
N VAL A 82 -5.83 -5.10 -4.96
CA VAL A 82 -7.08 -4.51 -5.44
C VAL A 82 -7.93 -5.60 -6.09
N PRO A 83 -9.25 -5.39 -6.20
CA PRO A 83 -10.08 -6.35 -6.93
C PRO A 83 -9.59 -6.53 -8.37
N SER A 84 -9.82 -7.71 -8.92
CA SER A 84 -9.37 -8.05 -10.27
C SER A 84 -9.83 -7.03 -11.30
N VAL A 85 -11.06 -6.51 -11.14
CA VAL A 85 -11.61 -5.56 -12.10
C VAL A 85 -10.82 -4.24 -12.13
N ALA A 86 -10.13 -3.91 -11.04
CA ALA A 86 -9.35 -2.69 -10.95
C ALA A 86 -7.88 -2.89 -11.31
N MET A 87 -7.45 -4.13 -11.48
CA MET A 87 -6.03 -4.46 -11.62
C MET A 87 -5.40 -3.80 -12.84
N ARG A 88 -6.10 -3.85 -13.98
CA ARG A 88 -5.56 -3.29 -15.20
C ARG A 88 -5.37 -1.78 -15.10
N SER A 89 -6.38 -1.10 -14.54
CA SER A 89 -6.31 0.34 -14.37
C SER A 89 -5.15 0.76 -13.47
N VAL A 90 -4.99 0.06 -12.36
CA VAL A 90 -3.91 0.33 -11.43
C VAL A 90 -2.56 0.06 -12.08
N ALA A 91 -2.43 -1.06 -12.80
CA ALA A 91 -1.19 -1.40 -13.47
C ALA A 91 -0.79 -0.34 -14.50
N GLN A 92 -1.76 0.17 -15.24
CA GLN A 92 -1.49 1.21 -16.23
C GLN A 92 -1.03 2.50 -15.57
N ARG A 93 -1.63 2.86 -14.45
CA ARG A 93 -1.23 4.06 -13.72
C ARG A 93 0.17 3.93 -13.16
N LEU A 94 0.50 2.76 -12.61
CA LEU A 94 1.85 2.50 -12.09
C LEU A 94 2.88 2.56 -13.20
N ARG A 95 2.55 2.01 -14.36
CA ARG A 95 3.48 1.98 -15.50
C ARG A 95 3.79 3.37 -16.02
N SER A 96 2.85 4.30 -15.89
CA SER A 96 3.04 5.64 -16.39
C SER A 96 3.80 6.55 -15.43
N LEU A 97 4.15 6.09 -14.24
CA LEU A 97 4.92 6.89 -13.31
C LEU A 97 6.36 7.03 -13.78
N PRO A 98 6.94 8.22 -13.64
CA PRO A 98 8.35 8.38 -13.95
C PRO A 98 9.17 7.55 -12.97
N SER A 99 10.19 6.90 -13.52
CA SER A 99 11.06 6.04 -12.71
C SER A 99 12.40 6.72 -12.55
N SER A 100 12.81 6.96 -11.31
CA SER A 100 14.12 7.53 -11.02
C SER A 100 15.12 6.47 -10.61
N SER A 101 14.71 5.23 -10.56
CA SER A 101 15.56 4.12 -10.11
C SER A 101 15.10 2.86 -10.83
N PRO A 102 15.81 1.74 -10.66
CA PRO A 102 15.35 0.48 -11.23
C PRO A 102 13.91 0.18 -10.83
N ALA A 103 13.20 -0.48 -11.72
CA ALA A 103 11.80 -0.79 -11.48
C ALA A 103 11.66 -1.59 -10.18
N PRO A 104 10.70 -1.24 -9.32
CA PRO A 104 10.47 -2.01 -8.10
C PRO A 104 9.88 -3.36 -8.43
N ARG A 105 10.08 -4.31 -7.54
CA ARG A 105 9.41 -5.59 -7.64
C ARG A 105 7.93 -5.41 -7.38
N ALA A 106 7.12 -6.11 -8.13
CA ALA A 106 5.68 -6.05 -7.94
C ALA A 106 5.17 -7.43 -7.54
N LEU A 107 4.36 -7.45 -6.50
CA LEU A 107 3.71 -8.65 -6.03
C LEU A 107 2.21 -8.45 -6.12
N ASN A 108 1.54 -9.29 -6.88
CA ASN A 108 0.13 -9.17 -7.14
C ASN A 108 -0.62 -10.21 -6.30
N ARG A 109 -1.71 -9.80 -5.66
CA ARG A 109 -2.52 -10.71 -4.86
C ARG A 109 -2.95 -11.95 -5.62
N GLU A 110 -3.22 -11.81 -6.92
CA GLU A 110 -3.61 -12.95 -7.73
C GLU A 110 -2.52 -14.00 -7.87
N HIS A 111 -1.28 -13.62 -7.63
CA HIS A 111 -0.15 -14.54 -7.65
C HIS A 111 0.10 -15.18 -6.28
N ILE A 112 -0.58 -14.70 -5.27
CA ILE A 112 -0.48 -15.24 -3.92
C ILE A 112 -1.70 -16.08 -3.68
N LYS A 113 -1.61 -17.34 -4.01
CA LYS A 113 -2.74 -18.24 -3.83
C LYS A 113 -2.54 -19.07 -2.58
N GLU A 114 -3.62 -19.26 -1.87
CA GLU A 114 -3.61 -20.16 -0.74
C GLU A 114 -3.42 -21.58 -1.19
#